data_61d306043a98b242e8e92462f4395ccc
#
_entry.id   61d306043a98b242e8e92462f4395ccc
#
_cell.length_a   1.000
_cell.length_b   1.000
_cell.length_c   1.000
_cell.angle_alpha   90.00
_cell.angle_beta   90.00
_cell.angle_gamma   90.00
#
_symmetry.space_group_name_H-M   'P 1'
#
loop_
_entity.id
_entity.type
_entity.pdbx_description
1 polymer ?
#
loop_
_entity_poly.entity_id
_entity_poly.type
_entity_poly.pdbx_seq_one_letter_code
_entity_poly.pdbx_strand_id
1 'polypeptide(L)'
;MVLEEAMENYEIMAISEILYHLYDTSDFMQRQQQVLSMTRRFLSCSFASILHAGEPRPDGRPSFCRPVCDPDTFLPAEENYIRLSGEDHLLWGSEAGRPGILRESSLLSDEKRLSTPIYKACYEPFQVYDTLQANLFDGNTFLGVFTFYRTREEGAFTDEDVFAVQVLSSHLIRFMQEEARGSVAASRNAPALTAPLSAAGPDAVSRRDAAAVADAAAGNASPLQEKLTEREMEIFGHLLAGESDEQITQALLISAGTLKKHLQHIYRKLGIQARWELLRFKR
;
A
#
# COMPACT_ATOMS: atom_id res chain seq x y z
N MET A 1 -4.01 -20.25 -23.88
CA MET A 1 -3.36 -19.26 -24.78
C MET A 1 -4.29 -18.11 -25.16
N VAL A 2 -5.31 -18.27 -26.00
CA VAL A 2 -6.22 -17.14 -26.38
C VAL A 2 -7.05 -16.60 -25.23
N LEU A 3 -7.45 -17.41 -24.25
CA LEU A 3 -8.19 -17.01 -23.04
C LEU A 3 -7.28 -16.35 -21.99
N GLU A 4 -6.03 -16.79 -21.87
CA GLU A 4 -5.03 -16.16 -21.01
C GLU A 4 -4.64 -14.76 -21.53
N GLU A 5 -4.34 -14.61 -22.82
CA GLU A 5 -4.09 -13.30 -23.43
C GLU A 5 -5.30 -12.34 -23.33
N ALA A 6 -6.52 -12.85 -23.37
CA ALA A 6 -7.73 -12.03 -23.21
C ALA A 6 -7.93 -11.58 -21.75
N MET A 7 -7.55 -12.40 -20.77
CA MET A 7 -7.60 -12.04 -19.35
C MET A 7 -6.53 -10.99 -19.00
N GLU A 8 -5.28 -11.16 -19.44
CA GLU A 8 -4.21 -10.15 -19.26
C GLU A 8 -4.58 -8.79 -19.86
N ASN A 9 -5.20 -8.77 -21.04
CA ASN A 9 -5.67 -7.53 -21.65
C ASN A 9 -6.79 -6.86 -20.84
N TYR A 10 -7.71 -7.64 -20.26
CA TYR A 10 -8.77 -7.12 -19.42
C TYR A 10 -8.21 -6.47 -18.13
N GLU A 11 -7.25 -7.10 -17.49
CA GLU A 11 -6.61 -6.57 -16.28
C GLU A 11 -5.87 -5.25 -16.56
N ILE A 12 -5.13 -5.17 -17.65
CA ILE A 12 -4.46 -3.94 -18.08
C ILE A 12 -5.47 -2.82 -18.33
N MET A 13 -6.58 -3.12 -19.01
CA MET A 13 -7.63 -2.14 -19.26
C MET A 13 -8.30 -1.68 -17.96
N ALA A 14 -8.60 -2.60 -17.06
CA ALA A 14 -9.21 -2.28 -15.76
C ALA A 14 -8.29 -1.40 -14.91
N ILE A 15 -6.99 -1.73 -14.81
CA ILE A 15 -6.01 -0.89 -14.11
C ILE A 15 -5.91 0.50 -14.77
N SER A 16 -5.86 0.55 -16.10
CA SER A 16 -5.81 1.83 -16.84
C SER A 16 -7.03 2.71 -16.54
N GLU A 17 -8.22 2.12 -16.45
CA GLU A 17 -9.45 2.83 -16.14
C GLU A 17 -9.47 3.32 -14.68
N ILE A 18 -9.01 2.49 -13.74
CA ILE A 18 -8.83 2.92 -12.33
C ILE A 18 -7.87 4.12 -12.26
N LEU A 19 -6.74 4.06 -12.96
CA LEU A 19 -5.77 5.16 -13.00
C LEU A 19 -6.36 6.42 -13.64
N TYR A 20 -7.15 6.30 -14.69
CA TYR A 20 -7.84 7.43 -15.30
C TYR A 20 -8.71 8.18 -14.27
N HIS A 21 -9.52 7.43 -13.50
CA HIS A 21 -10.36 8.02 -12.45
C HIS A 21 -9.58 8.55 -11.24
N LEU A 22 -8.43 7.95 -10.93
CA LEU A 22 -7.53 8.48 -9.88
C LEU A 22 -7.03 9.90 -10.20
N TYR A 23 -6.83 10.20 -11.48
CA TYR A 23 -6.29 11.48 -11.95
C TYR A 23 -7.35 12.42 -12.52
N ASP A 24 -8.64 12.06 -12.45
CA ASP A 24 -9.72 12.94 -12.81
C ASP A 24 -9.73 14.18 -11.90
N THR A 25 -10.21 15.31 -12.42
CA THR A 25 -10.32 16.59 -11.72
C THR A 25 -11.62 16.78 -10.94
N SER A 26 -12.45 15.74 -10.86
CA SER A 26 -13.70 15.75 -10.12
C SER A 26 -13.49 15.89 -8.60
N ASP A 27 -14.59 16.07 -7.87
CA ASP A 27 -14.58 16.16 -6.41
C ASP A 27 -13.87 14.97 -5.76
N PHE A 28 -12.99 15.24 -4.78
CA PHE A 28 -12.16 14.22 -4.13
C PHE A 28 -12.99 13.10 -3.48
N MET A 29 -14.10 13.44 -2.82
CA MET A 29 -14.96 12.45 -2.16
C MET A 29 -15.62 11.52 -3.18
N GLN A 30 -16.07 12.06 -4.31
CA GLN A 30 -16.63 11.29 -5.40
C GLN A 30 -15.58 10.37 -6.03
N ARG A 31 -14.36 10.87 -6.22
CA ARG A 31 -13.24 10.06 -6.74
C ARG A 31 -12.89 8.91 -5.81
N GLN A 32 -12.84 9.14 -4.49
CA GLN A 32 -12.60 8.07 -3.51
C GLN A 32 -13.58 6.92 -3.67
N GLN A 33 -14.87 7.24 -3.71
CA GLN A 33 -15.93 6.23 -3.84
C GLN A 33 -15.82 5.48 -5.17
N GLN A 34 -15.54 6.19 -6.26
CA GLN A 34 -15.43 5.61 -7.59
C GLN A 34 -14.21 4.68 -7.71
N VAL A 35 -13.03 5.15 -7.29
CA VAL A 35 -11.80 4.34 -7.30
C VAL A 35 -11.95 3.11 -6.42
N LEU A 36 -12.54 3.26 -5.24
CA LEU A 36 -12.78 2.15 -4.32
C LEU A 36 -13.71 1.10 -4.96
N SER A 37 -14.83 1.55 -5.54
CA SER A 37 -15.79 0.68 -6.20
C SER A 37 -15.19 -0.06 -7.40
N MET A 38 -14.40 0.62 -8.22
CA MET A 38 -13.75 0.02 -9.38
C MET A 38 -12.69 -1.01 -8.95
N THR A 39 -11.85 -0.67 -7.98
CA THR A 39 -10.81 -1.59 -7.48
C THR A 39 -11.44 -2.81 -6.80
N ARG A 40 -12.52 -2.63 -6.03
CA ARG A 40 -13.29 -3.73 -5.44
C ARG A 40 -13.79 -4.71 -6.48
N ARG A 41 -14.39 -4.20 -7.57
CA ARG A 41 -14.89 -5.05 -8.67
C ARG A 41 -13.76 -5.74 -9.41
N PHE A 42 -12.68 -5.03 -9.67
CA PHE A 42 -11.49 -5.57 -10.33
C PHE A 42 -10.90 -6.73 -9.53
N LEU A 43 -10.77 -6.59 -8.22
CA LEU A 43 -10.30 -7.65 -7.32
C LEU A 43 -11.36 -8.71 -7.01
N SER A 44 -12.57 -8.58 -7.54
CA SER A 44 -13.68 -9.52 -7.29
C SER A 44 -13.87 -9.80 -5.80
N CYS A 45 -14.02 -8.73 -4.99
CA CYS A 45 -14.22 -8.85 -3.55
C CYS A 45 -15.53 -8.20 -3.09
N SER A 46 -16.11 -8.72 -2.00
CA SER A 46 -17.42 -8.29 -1.49
C SER A 46 -17.40 -6.89 -0.94
N PHE A 47 -16.31 -6.50 -0.23
CA PHE A 47 -16.21 -5.19 0.42
C PHE A 47 -14.83 -4.59 0.19
N ALA A 48 -14.81 -3.26 0.23
CA ALA A 48 -13.57 -2.50 0.22
C ALA A 48 -13.72 -1.24 1.08
N SER A 49 -12.62 -0.75 1.65
CA SER A 49 -12.61 0.45 2.46
C SER A 49 -11.35 1.29 2.26
N ILE A 50 -11.50 2.58 2.57
CA ILE A 50 -10.41 3.52 2.77
C ILE A 50 -10.54 4.03 4.20
N LEU A 51 -9.48 3.89 4.99
CA LEU A 51 -9.36 4.55 6.28
C LEU A 51 -8.23 5.56 6.20
N HIS A 52 -8.55 6.82 6.48
CA HIS A 52 -7.56 7.89 6.54
C HIS A 52 -6.78 7.83 7.85
N ALA A 53 -5.53 8.29 7.83
CA ALA A 53 -4.76 8.49 9.05
C ALA A 53 -5.46 9.55 9.92
N GLY A 54 -5.65 9.20 11.19
CA GLY A 54 -6.12 10.10 12.24
C GLY A 54 -4.96 10.71 13.02
N GLU A 55 -5.29 11.51 14.05
CA GLU A 55 -4.28 11.97 15.01
C GLU A 55 -3.61 10.77 15.68
N PRO A 56 -2.29 10.74 15.79
CA PRO A 56 -1.59 9.65 16.49
C PRO A 56 -2.13 9.43 17.90
N ARG A 57 -2.20 8.20 18.33
CA ARG A 57 -2.60 7.85 19.68
C ARG A 57 -1.61 8.40 20.72
N PRO A 58 -1.98 8.51 22.01
CA PRO A 58 -1.08 8.95 23.07
C PRO A 58 0.20 8.10 23.19
N ASP A 59 0.14 6.84 22.77
CA ASP A 59 1.28 5.91 22.72
C ASP A 59 2.12 6.03 21.43
N GLY A 60 1.79 7.00 20.57
CA GLY A 60 2.46 7.24 19.28
C GLY A 60 2.02 6.31 18.14
N ARG A 61 1.11 5.37 18.39
CA ARG A 61 0.63 4.44 17.36
C ARG A 61 -0.32 5.12 16.37
N PRO A 62 -0.39 4.64 15.13
CA PRO A 62 -1.35 5.12 14.16
C PRO A 62 -2.80 4.99 14.65
N SER A 63 -3.63 5.95 14.28
CA SER A 63 -5.07 5.86 14.40
C SER A 63 -5.71 6.06 13.05
N PHE A 64 -6.99 5.73 12.96
CA PHE A 64 -7.77 5.83 11.73
C PHE A 64 -8.98 6.73 11.91
N CYS A 65 -9.37 7.38 10.84
CA CYS A 65 -10.56 8.22 10.79
C CYS A 65 -11.20 8.19 9.40
N ARG A 66 -12.36 8.81 9.27
CA ARG A 66 -13.08 9.04 8.01
C ARG A 66 -13.16 7.78 7.12
N PRO A 67 -13.88 6.73 7.56
CA PRO A 67 -14.07 5.53 6.76
C PRO A 67 -14.87 5.85 5.50
N VAL A 68 -14.41 5.34 4.37
CA VAL A 68 -15.14 5.31 3.09
C VAL A 68 -15.26 3.84 2.69
N CYS A 69 -16.47 3.35 2.45
CA CYS A 69 -16.72 1.93 2.17
C CYS A 69 -17.45 1.74 0.85
N ASP A 70 -17.20 0.62 0.20
CA ASP A 70 -17.98 0.12 -0.93
C ASP A 70 -18.26 -1.38 -0.74
N PRO A 71 -19.52 -1.77 -0.61
CA PRO A 71 -20.73 -0.94 -0.45
C PRO A 71 -20.79 -0.24 0.94
N ASP A 72 -21.59 0.82 1.03
CA ASP A 72 -21.78 1.59 2.28
C ASP A 72 -22.29 0.73 3.44
N THR A 73 -22.93 -0.40 3.16
CA THR A 73 -23.39 -1.37 4.16
C THR A 73 -22.25 -1.93 5.01
N PHE A 74 -21.00 -1.79 4.58
CA PHE A 74 -19.81 -2.22 5.34
C PHE A 74 -19.33 -1.18 6.35
N LEU A 75 -19.84 0.06 6.31
CA LEU A 75 -19.43 1.14 7.19
C LEU A 75 -19.44 0.77 8.69
N PRO A 76 -20.45 0.04 9.23
CA PRO A 76 -20.44 -0.36 10.64
C PRO A 76 -19.25 -1.25 11.03
N ALA A 77 -18.72 -2.06 10.10
CA ALA A 77 -17.51 -2.86 10.34
C ALA A 77 -16.30 -1.94 10.58
N GLU A 78 -16.12 -0.94 9.74
CA GLU A 78 -15.00 0.00 9.82
C GLU A 78 -15.09 0.95 11.02
N GLU A 79 -16.29 1.38 11.38
CA GLU A 79 -16.49 2.16 12.61
C GLU A 79 -16.14 1.35 13.86
N ASN A 80 -16.45 0.06 13.89
CA ASN A 80 -16.03 -0.86 14.94
C ASN A 80 -14.51 -1.06 14.91
N TYR A 81 -13.93 -1.25 13.72
CA TYR A 81 -12.49 -1.41 13.57
C TYR A 81 -11.73 -0.18 14.08
N ILE A 82 -12.13 1.03 13.74
CA ILE A 82 -11.49 2.27 14.23
C ILE A 82 -11.39 2.27 15.77
N ARG A 83 -12.44 1.81 16.46
CA ARG A 83 -12.44 1.74 17.93
C ARG A 83 -11.52 0.67 18.49
N LEU A 84 -11.39 -0.46 17.81
CA LEU A 84 -10.66 -1.65 18.26
C LEU A 84 -9.29 -1.81 17.62
N SER A 85 -8.91 -0.95 16.68
CA SER A 85 -7.72 -1.09 15.86
C SER A 85 -6.39 -1.22 16.65
N GLY A 86 -6.38 -0.81 17.93
CA GLY A 86 -5.24 -1.06 18.82
C GLY A 86 -4.97 -2.53 19.14
N GLU A 87 -5.96 -3.39 18.95
CA GLU A 87 -5.88 -4.83 19.17
C GLU A 87 -5.60 -5.61 17.87
N ASP A 88 -5.46 -4.89 16.74
CA ASP A 88 -5.25 -5.50 15.44
C ASP A 88 -3.81 -6.01 15.30
N HIS A 89 -3.71 -7.30 14.95
CA HIS A 89 -2.44 -7.95 14.66
C HIS A 89 -1.79 -7.48 13.34
N LEU A 90 -2.52 -6.79 12.47
CA LEU A 90 -1.98 -6.15 11.25
C LEU A 90 -1.53 -4.70 11.47
N LEU A 91 -1.78 -4.12 12.64
CA LEU A 91 -1.46 -2.71 12.92
C LEU A 91 0.03 -2.38 12.72
N TRP A 92 0.92 -3.36 12.94
CA TRP A 92 2.36 -3.20 12.69
C TRP A 92 2.68 -2.75 11.26
N GLY A 93 1.86 -3.11 10.27
CA GLY A 93 2.02 -2.65 8.89
C GLY A 93 1.85 -1.14 8.77
N SER A 94 0.93 -0.56 9.52
CA SER A 94 0.73 0.88 9.61
C SER A 94 1.78 1.59 10.48
N GLU A 95 2.52 0.85 11.31
CA GLU A 95 3.63 1.34 12.13
C GLU A 95 4.98 1.25 11.40
N ALA A 96 5.04 0.53 10.27
CA ALA A 96 6.29 0.17 9.59
C ALA A 96 7.07 1.37 9.01
N GLY A 97 6.45 2.55 8.89
CA GLY A 97 7.05 3.75 8.32
C GLY A 97 7.31 3.68 6.81
N ARG A 98 6.72 2.71 6.11
CA ARG A 98 6.88 2.49 4.68
C ARG A 98 5.67 1.80 4.07
N PRO A 99 5.39 2.03 2.76
CA PRO A 99 4.32 1.34 2.07
C PRO A 99 4.50 -0.18 2.11
N GLY A 100 3.38 -0.92 2.20
CA GLY A 100 3.39 -2.37 2.18
C GLY A 100 2.00 -2.93 1.94
N ILE A 101 1.95 -4.12 1.34
CA ILE A 101 0.72 -4.87 1.13
C ILE A 101 0.72 -6.06 2.08
N LEU A 102 -0.35 -6.21 2.85
CA LEU A 102 -0.54 -7.31 3.78
C LEU A 102 -1.73 -8.15 3.35
N ARG A 103 -1.51 -9.45 3.18
CA ARG A 103 -2.56 -10.45 2.98
C ARG A 103 -2.70 -11.25 4.26
N GLU A 104 -3.85 -11.18 4.93
CA GLU A 104 -4.05 -11.75 6.25
C GLU A 104 -3.87 -13.27 6.27
N SER A 105 -4.41 -13.97 5.27
CA SER A 105 -4.28 -15.43 5.14
C SER A 105 -2.83 -15.92 5.01
N SER A 106 -1.89 -15.05 4.62
CA SER A 106 -0.45 -15.37 4.58
C SER A 106 0.24 -15.20 5.94
N LEU A 107 -0.39 -14.51 6.89
CA LEU A 107 0.19 -14.14 8.18
C LEU A 107 -0.39 -14.97 9.33
N LEU A 108 -1.67 -15.31 9.25
CA LEU A 108 -2.39 -16.06 10.29
C LEU A 108 -3.12 -17.27 9.73
N SER A 109 -3.14 -18.36 10.50
CA SER A 109 -4.05 -19.47 10.23
C SER A 109 -5.50 -19.05 10.48
N ASP A 110 -6.45 -19.68 9.79
CA ASP A 110 -7.89 -19.45 9.97
C ASP A 110 -8.32 -19.52 11.43
N GLU A 111 -7.82 -20.54 12.17
CA GLU A 111 -8.15 -20.73 13.58
C GLU A 111 -7.76 -19.52 14.44
N LYS A 112 -6.55 -18.98 14.23
CA LYS A 112 -6.07 -17.79 14.96
C LYS A 112 -6.86 -16.57 14.58
N ARG A 113 -7.07 -16.33 13.28
CA ARG A 113 -7.79 -15.17 12.75
C ARG A 113 -9.23 -15.11 13.28
N LEU A 114 -9.98 -16.20 13.15
CA LEU A 114 -11.37 -16.30 13.60
C LEU A 114 -11.53 -16.15 15.13
N SER A 115 -10.48 -16.35 15.90
CA SER A 115 -10.50 -16.19 17.35
C SER A 115 -10.25 -14.75 17.81
N THR A 116 -9.79 -13.85 16.92
CA THR A 116 -9.41 -12.48 17.28
C THR A 116 -10.63 -11.62 17.67
N PRO A 117 -10.49 -10.67 18.61
CA PRO A 117 -11.55 -9.72 18.92
C PRO A 117 -11.98 -8.89 17.71
N ILE A 118 -11.04 -8.50 16.86
CA ILE A 118 -11.29 -7.76 15.62
C ILE A 118 -12.21 -8.56 14.69
N TYR A 119 -11.89 -9.83 14.41
CA TYR A 119 -12.73 -10.66 13.56
C TYR A 119 -14.17 -10.71 14.08
N LYS A 120 -14.35 -11.05 15.35
CA LYS A 120 -15.66 -11.23 15.97
C LYS A 120 -16.51 -9.95 15.97
N ALA A 121 -15.87 -8.82 16.24
CA ALA A 121 -16.58 -7.55 16.37
C ALA A 121 -16.83 -6.85 15.02
N CYS A 122 -15.93 -7.03 14.05
CA CYS A 122 -15.96 -6.26 12.81
C CYS A 122 -16.33 -7.11 11.60
N TYR A 123 -15.80 -8.32 11.49
CA TYR A 123 -15.78 -9.07 10.23
C TYR A 123 -16.70 -10.30 10.20
N GLU A 124 -16.94 -10.94 11.34
CA GLU A 124 -17.83 -12.10 11.44
C GLU A 124 -19.26 -11.82 10.96
N PRO A 125 -19.88 -10.66 11.28
CA PRO A 125 -21.23 -10.33 10.79
C PRO A 125 -21.30 -10.20 9.26
N PHE A 126 -20.20 -9.93 8.61
CA PHE A 126 -20.07 -9.78 7.15
C PHE A 126 -19.46 -11.02 6.47
N GLN A 127 -19.22 -12.09 7.23
CA GLN A 127 -18.63 -13.35 6.76
C GLN A 127 -17.29 -13.16 6.03
N VAL A 128 -16.50 -12.16 6.44
CA VAL A 128 -15.17 -11.92 5.86
C VAL A 128 -14.28 -13.12 6.09
N TYR A 129 -13.64 -13.57 5.03
CA TYR A 129 -12.74 -14.72 5.04
C TYR A 129 -11.28 -14.35 4.90
N ASP A 130 -10.95 -13.37 4.04
CA ASP A 130 -9.58 -12.90 3.86
C ASP A 130 -9.55 -11.39 3.65
N THR A 131 -8.46 -10.75 4.06
CA THR A 131 -8.22 -9.33 3.88
C THR A 131 -6.92 -9.07 3.14
N LEU A 132 -6.95 -8.07 2.24
CA LEU A 132 -5.79 -7.55 1.53
C LEU A 132 -5.68 -6.06 1.81
N GLN A 133 -4.67 -5.64 2.58
CA GLN A 133 -4.50 -4.27 3.06
C GLN A 133 -3.28 -3.61 2.43
N ALA A 134 -3.46 -2.46 1.82
CA ALA A 134 -2.40 -1.58 1.35
C ALA A 134 -2.16 -0.45 2.36
N ASN A 135 -0.99 -0.45 3.00
CA ASN A 135 -0.55 0.62 3.90
C ASN A 135 0.15 1.72 3.09
N LEU A 136 -0.35 2.95 3.18
CA LEU A 136 0.08 4.07 2.35
C LEU A 136 0.89 5.07 3.18
N PHE A 137 2.08 5.42 2.68
CA PHE A 137 3.00 6.35 3.33
C PHE A 137 3.56 7.37 2.34
N ASP A 138 3.75 8.61 2.79
CA ASP A 138 4.57 9.64 2.15
C ASP A 138 5.86 9.82 2.97
N GLY A 139 6.95 9.25 2.49
CA GLY A 139 8.14 9.09 3.31
C GLY A 139 7.82 8.27 4.56
N ASN A 140 7.98 8.88 5.74
CA ASN A 140 7.63 8.27 7.03
C ASN A 140 6.23 8.65 7.53
N THR A 141 5.49 9.48 6.78
CA THR A 141 4.15 9.93 7.18
C THR A 141 3.12 8.91 6.74
N PHE A 142 2.39 8.35 7.70
CA PHE A 142 1.27 7.46 7.42
C PHE A 142 0.09 8.27 6.87
N LEU A 143 -0.45 7.85 5.74
CA LEU A 143 -1.58 8.51 5.07
C LEU A 143 -2.91 7.79 5.31
N GLY A 144 -2.86 6.49 5.53
CA GLY A 144 -4.04 5.65 5.69
C GLY A 144 -3.87 4.28 5.04
N VAL A 145 -4.97 3.56 4.94
CA VAL A 145 -5.02 2.22 4.33
C VAL A 145 -6.15 2.12 3.31
N PHE A 146 -5.91 1.32 2.26
CA PHE A 146 -6.94 0.73 1.42
C PHE A 146 -7.03 -0.75 1.78
N THR A 147 -8.22 -1.23 2.11
CA THR A 147 -8.43 -2.62 2.50
C THR A 147 -9.54 -3.24 1.67
N PHE A 148 -9.31 -4.46 1.22
CA PHE A 148 -10.22 -5.26 0.41
C PHE A 148 -10.57 -6.54 1.19
N TYR A 149 -11.83 -6.97 1.09
CA TYR A 149 -12.35 -8.06 1.92
C TYR A 149 -13.10 -9.05 1.05
N ARG A 150 -12.70 -10.31 1.12
CA ARG A 150 -13.38 -11.44 0.48
C ARG A 150 -14.13 -12.26 1.51
N THR A 151 -15.28 -12.76 1.09
CA THR A 151 -16.01 -13.79 1.82
C THR A 151 -15.44 -15.18 1.52
N ARG A 152 -15.91 -16.20 2.25
CA ARG A 152 -15.45 -17.58 2.04
C ARG A 152 -15.80 -18.12 0.64
N GLU A 153 -16.86 -17.65 0.04
CA GLU A 153 -17.27 -18.04 -1.31
C GLU A 153 -16.33 -17.50 -2.38
N GLU A 154 -15.72 -16.35 -2.13
CA GLU A 154 -14.74 -15.72 -3.03
C GLU A 154 -13.31 -16.27 -2.85
N GLY A 155 -13.06 -16.95 -1.74
CA GLY A 155 -11.76 -17.53 -1.41
C GLY A 155 -10.72 -16.51 -0.93
N ALA A 156 -9.49 -16.96 -0.77
CA ALA A 156 -8.38 -16.11 -0.37
C ALA A 156 -7.88 -15.25 -1.55
N PHE A 157 -7.28 -14.10 -1.24
CA PHE A 157 -6.56 -13.31 -2.23
C PHE A 157 -5.34 -14.06 -2.76
N THR A 158 -5.06 -13.91 -4.05
CA THR A 158 -3.95 -14.57 -4.75
C THR A 158 -2.69 -13.68 -4.78
N ASP A 159 -1.60 -14.20 -5.30
CA ASP A 159 -0.38 -13.41 -5.50
C ASP A 159 -0.57 -12.39 -6.64
N GLU A 160 -1.43 -12.68 -7.62
CA GLU A 160 -1.84 -11.76 -8.69
C GLU A 160 -2.63 -10.56 -8.10
N ASP A 161 -3.56 -10.81 -7.18
CA ASP A 161 -4.29 -9.74 -6.48
C ASP A 161 -3.32 -8.83 -5.70
N VAL A 162 -2.36 -9.43 -4.98
CA VAL A 162 -1.32 -8.68 -4.26
C VAL A 162 -0.50 -7.83 -5.22
N PHE A 163 -0.11 -8.40 -6.38
CA PHE A 163 0.63 -7.67 -7.41
C PHE A 163 -0.18 -6.50 -7.99
N ALA A 164 -1.46 -6.74 -8.31
CA ALA A 164 -2.34 -5.69 -8.82
C ALA A 164 -2.46 -4.50 -7.85
N VAL A 165 -2.69 -4.76 -6.57
CA VAL A 165 -2.73 -3.71 -5.54
C VAL A 165 -1.35 -3.04 -5.38
N GLN A 166 -0.26 -3.78 -5.55
CA GLN A 166 1.10 -3.22 -5.52
C GLN A 166 1.34 -2.25 -6.68
N VAL A 167 0.87 -2.56 -7.88
CA VAL A 167 0.94 -1.64 -9.05
C VAL A 167 0.17 -0.35 -8.76
N LEU A 168 -1.01 -0.45 -8.16
CA LEU A 168 -1.84 0.70 -7.83
C LEU A 168 -1.30 1.52 -6.65
N SER A 169 -0.52 0.93 -5.74
CA SER A 169 -0.17 1.53 -4.45
C SER A 169 0.54 2.89 -4.57
N SER A 170 1.45 3.08 -5.53
CA SER A 170 2.14 4.36 -5.76
C SER A 170 1.20 5.47 -6.20
N HIS A 171 0.16 5.12 -6.97
CA HIS A 171 -0.87 6.03 -7.43
C HIS A 171 -1.86 6.35 -6.30
N LEU A 172 -2.20 5.37 -5.49
CA LEU A 172 -3.04 5.56 -4.30
C LEU A 172 -2.33 6.46 -3.26
N ILE A 173 -1.03 6.31 -3.06
CA ILE A 173 -0.24 7.22 -2.22
C ILE A 173 -0.36 8.66 -2.72
N ARG A 174 -0.13 8.88 -4.01
CA ARG A 174 -0.25 10.21 -4.61
C ARG A 174 -1.65 10.78 -4.47
N PHE A 175 -2.66 9.97 -4.68
CA PHE A 175 -4.05 10.34 -4.49
C PHE A 175 -4.34 10.82 -3.05
N MET A 176 -3.87 10.08 -2.05
CA MET A 176 -4.02 10.46 -0.64
C MET A 176 -3.22 11.71 -0.26
N GLN A 177 -2.06 11.94 -0.89
CA GLN A 177 -1.29 13.18 -0.72
C GLN A 177 -2.03 14.43 -1.22
N GLU A 178 -2.77 14.33 -2.31
CA GLU A 178 -3.56 15.45 -2.85
C GLU A 178 -4.61 15.92 -1.85
N GLU A 179 -5.28 14.99 -1.18
CA GLU A 179 -6.24 15.31 -0.11
C GLU A 179 -5.57 16.01 1.08
N ALA A 180 -4.47 15.46 1.56
CA ALA A 180 -3.75 16.05 2.68
C ALA A 180 -3.34 17.52 2.40
N ARG A 181 -2.90 17.80 1.17
CA ARG A 181 -2.57 19.18 0.72
C ARG A 181 -3.80 20.08 0.61
N GLY A 182 -4.91 19.55 0.07
CA GLY A 182 -6.18 20.30 -0.06
C GLY A 182 -6.77 20.65 1.30
N SER A 183 -6.73 19.72 2.25
CA SER A 183 -7.20 19.93 3.62
C SER A 183 -6.39 21.02 4.36
N VAL A 184 -5.05 21.03 4.20
CA VAL A 184 -4.17 22.06 4.79
C VAL A 184 -4.44 23.44 4.17
N ALA A 185 -4.68 23.51 2.86
CA ALA A 185 -4.99 24.77 2.16
C ALA A 185 -6.36 25.34 2.61
N ALA A 186 -7.37 24.47 2.76
CA ALA A 186 -8.70 24.84 3.27
C ALA A 186 -8.64 25.34 4.72
N SER A 187 -7.83 24.70 5.56
CA SER A 187 -7.64 25.10 6.97
C SER A 187 -6.92 26.46 7.11
N ARG A 188 -6.03 26.81 6.17
CA ARG A 188 -5.35 28.13 6.14
C ARG A 188 -6.23 29.27 5.62
N ASN A 189 -7.26 28.94 4.84
CA ASN A 189 -8.19 29.92 4.27
C ASN A 189 -9.49 30.07 5.07
N ALA A 190 -9.67 29.37 6.19
CA ALA A 190 -10.78 29.56 7.09
C ALA A 190 -10.62 30.94 7.76
N PRO A 191 -11.63 31.86 7.69
CA PRO A 191 -11.53 33.16 8.34
C PRO A 191 -11.38 32.97 9.83
N ALA A 192 -10.31 33.50 10.40
CA ALA A 192 -10.07 33.54 11.82
C ALA A 192 -11.24 34.28 12.50
N LEU A 193 -12.09 33.56 13.21
CA LEU A 193 -13.01 34.13 14.16
C LEU A 193 -12.18 34.78 15.28
N THR A 194 -12.20 36.10 15.28
CA THR A 194 -11.54 37.00 16.20
C THR A 194 -11.82 36.66 17.63
N ALA A 195 -10.78 36.40 18.41
CA ALA A 195 -10.78 36.59 19.88
C ALA A 195 -9.61 37.53 20.26
N PRO A 196 -9.74 38.36 21.30
CA PRO A 196 -8.99 39.60 21.40
C PRO A 196 -7.59 39.46 21.98
N LEU A 197 -6.75 40.42 21.62
CA LEU A 197 -5.38 40.67 22.06
C LEU A 197 -5.17 40.62 23.58
N SER A 198 -4.10 39.96 23.98
CA SER A 198 -3.31 40.42 25.11
C SER A 198 -1.83 40.31 24.75
N ALA A 199 -1.12 41.41 25.08
CA ALA A 199 0.22 41.72 24.66
C ALA A 199 1.31 41.00 25.48
N ALA A 200 2.43 40.70 24.85
CA ALA A 200 3.78 41.05 25.30
C ALA A 200 4.81 40.50 24.28
N GLY A 201 5.65 41.40 23.81
CA GLY A 201 6.69 41.17 22.82
C GLY A 201 8.04 40.76 23.46
N PRO A 202 9.21 41.15 22.93
CA PRO A 202 9.83 40.38 21.82
C PRO A 202 11.16 39.78 22.31
N ASP A 203 11.69 38.80 21.60
CA ASP A 203 13.16 38.75 21.38
C ASP A 203 13.55 37.83 20.20
N ALA A 204 14.51 38.35 19.52
CA ALA A 204 15.10 37.96 18.26
C ALA A 204 16.09 36.78 18.34
N VAL A 205 16.63 36.45 17.15
CA VAL A 205 17.81 35.61 16.84
C VAL A 205 17.43 34.19 16.38
N SER A 206 17.78 33.70 15.24
CA SER A 206 18.86 33.97 14.29
C SER A 206 18.61 33.18 13.00
N ARG A 207 18.90 33.82 11.88
CA ARG A 207 19.12 33.16 10.58
C ARG A 207 20.43 32.39 10.61
N ARG A 208 20.38 31.18 10.08
CA ARG A 208 21.43 30.37 9.42
C ARG A 208 20.93 28.91 9.47
N ASP A 209 20.82 28.10 8.43
CA ASP A 209 21.59 27.94 7.23
C ASP A 209 20.70 27.25 6.18
N ALA A 210 20.48 27.95 5.10
CA ALA A 210 20.02 27.35 3.86
C ALA A 210 21.27 27.23 2.98
N ALA A 211 21.85 26.06 2.94
CA ALA A 211 22.73 25.62 1.85
C ALA A 211 23.25 24.22 2.20
N ALA A 212 22.74 23.22 1.54
CA ALA A 212 23.43 22.02 1.10
C ALA A 212 22.44 20.86 0.85
N VAL A 213 21.73 20.87 -0.25
CA VAL A 213 21.36 19.64 -0.96
C VAL A 213 21.20 20.00 -2.45
N ALA A 214 22.30 20.15 -3.10
CA ALA A 214 22.40 20.00 -4.53
C ALA A 214 23.76 19.35 -4.75
N ASP A 215 23.77 18.05 -4.81
CA ASP A 215 24.68 17.27 -5.65
C ASP A 215 24.56 15.77 -5.29
N ALA A 216 23.80 15.03 -6.07
CA ALA A 216 23.95 13.59 -6.23
C ALA A 216 23.12 13.08 -7.42
N ALA A 217 23.30 13.69 -8.57
CA ALA A 217 22.84 13.13 -9.84
C ALA A 217 24.04 13.09 -10.79
N ALA A 218 24.92 12.12 -10.58
CA ALA A 218 25.84 11.64 -11.63
C ALA A 218 26.57 10.39 -11.15
N GLY A 219 26.30 9.26 -11.79
CA GLY A 219 27.30 8.22 -12.05
C GLY A 219 27.61 7.25 -10.94
N ASN A 220 27.10 6.01 -11.07
CA ASN A 220 28.02 4.89 -11.26
C ASN A 220 27.24 3.58 -11.44
N ALA A 221 27.39 2.99 -12.63
CA ALA A 221 27.16 1.58 -12.84
C ALA A 221 28.34 0.85 -12.21
N SER A 222 28.24 0.35 -11.00
CA SER A 222 29.03 -0.77 -10.50
C SER A 222 28.95 -1.16 -9.01
N PRO A 223 27.94 -0.86 -8.21
CA PRO A 223 27.88 -1.49 -6.88
C PRO A 223 27.08 -2.81 -6.87
N LEU A 224 26.42 -3.20 -7.94
CA LEU A 224 25.61 -4.43 -7.99
C LEU A 224 26.45 -5.69 -8.19
N GLN A 225 27.51 -5.60 -9.01
CA GLN A 225 28.42 -6.72 -9.27
C GLN A 225 29.25 -7.12 -8.03
N GLU A 226 29.48 -6.21 -7.10
CA GLU A 226 30.19 -6.51 -5.85
C GLU A 226 29.29 -7.14 -4.77
N LYS A 227 27.96 -7.04 -4.90
CA LYS A 227 26.99 -7.51 -3.90
C LYS A 227 26.42 -8.89 -4.19
N LEU A 228 26.29 -9.26 -5.45
CA LEU A 228 25.66 -10.53 -5.87
C LEU A 228 26.73 -11.53 -6.30
N THR A 229 26.54 -12.82 -5.98
CA THR A 229 27.35 -13.91 -6.54
C THR A 229 27.02 -14.09 -8.03
N GLU A 230 27.90 -14.79 -8.79
CA GLU A 230 27.66 -15.06 -10.21
C GLU A 230 26.29 -15.71 -10.46
N ARG A 231 25.91 -16.68 -9.63
CA ARG A 231 24.61 -17.35 -9.73
C ARG A 231 23.42 -16.44 -9.39
N GLU A 232 23.59 -15.58 -8.39
CA GLU A 232 22.57 -14.57 -8.06
C GLU A 232 22.47 -13.50 -9.15
N MET A 233 23.56 -13.15 -9.81
CA MET A 233 23.56 -12.22 -10.94
C MET A 233 22.85 -12.80 -12.17
N GLU A 234 23.07 -14.09 -12.45
CA GLU A 234 22.37 -14.80 -13.51
C GLU A 234 20.86 -14.81 -13.28
N ILE A 235 20.43 -15.20 -12.09
CA ILE A 235 19.01 -15.15 -11.69
C ILE A 235 18.47 -13.72 -11.76
N PHE A 236 19.23 -12.74 -11.31
CA PHE A 236 18.86 -11.32 -11.38
C PHE A 236 18.65 -10.84 -12.83
N GLY A 237 19.45 -11.32 -13.79
CA GLY A 237 19.26 -11.04 -15.20
C GLY A 237 17.92 -11.54 -15.74
N HIS A 238 17.54 -12.77 -15.40
CA HIS A 238 16.23 -13.35 -15.75
C HIS A 238 15.08 -12.58 -15.11
N LEU A 239 15.24 -12.15 -13.85
CA LEU A 239 14.24 -11.32 -13.17
C LEU A 239 14.04 -9.96 -13.85
N LEU A 240 15.12 -9.31 -14.30
CA LEU A 240 15.05 -8.06 -15.06
C LEU A 240 14.44 -8.24 -16.45
N ALA A 241 14.59 -9.43 -17.06
CA ALA A 241 13.93 -9.79 -18.30
C ALA A 241 12.42 -10.01 -18.13
N GLY A 242 11.93 -10.12 -16.86
CA GLY A 242 10.51 -10.32 -16.56
C GLY A 242 10.06 -11.79 -16.63
N GLU A 243 10.99 -12.74 -16.62
CA GLU A 243 10.69 -14.16 -16.72
C GLU A 243 10.01 -14.68 -15.45
N SER A 244 9.05 -15.60 -15.58
CA SER A 244 8.38 -16.23 -14.46
C SER A 244 9.31 -17.16 -13.68
N ASP A 245 8.94 -17.54 -12.47
CA ASP A 245 9.72 -18.47 -11.65
C ASP A 245 9.86 -19.84 -12.32
N GLU A 246 8.83 -20.30 -13.04
CA GLU A 246 8.87 -21.53 -13.85
C GLU A 246 9.87 -21.41 -14.99
N GLN A 247 9.89 -20.29 -15.71
CA GLN A 247 10.84 -20.04 -16.80
C GLN A 247 12.27 -20.02 -16.27
N ILE A 248 12.52 -19.34 -15.13
CA ILE A 248 13.84 -19.28 -14.49
C ILE A 248 14.28 -20.67 -14.03
N THR A 249 13.39 -21.44 -13.39
CA THR A 249 13.75 -22.80 -12.93
C THR A 249 14.07 -23.73 -14.10
N GLN A 250 13.36 -23.61 -15.21
CA GLN A 250 13.62 -24.37 -16.43
C GLN A 250 14.93 -23.94 -17.11
N ALA A 251 15.14 -22.63 -17.28
CA ALA A 251 16.33 -22.09 -17.90
C ALA A 251 17.61 -22.45 -17.14
N LEU A 252 17.54 -22.40 -15.80
CA LEU A 252 18.69 -22.60 -14.93
C LEU A 252 18.83 -24.04 -14.38
N LEU A 253 17.89 -24.92 -14.73
CA LEU A 253 17.83 -26.34 -14.29
C LEU A 253 17.90 -26.47 -12.75
N ILE A 254 17.16 -25.64 -12.03
CA ILE A 254 17.08 -25.63 -10.58
C ILE A 254 15.66 -25.92 -10.08
N SER A 255 15.54 -26.37 -8.84
CA SER A 255 14.22 -26.55 -8.23
C SER A 255 13.60 -25.20 -7.80
N ALA A 256 12.26 -25.13 -7.73
CA ALA A 256 11.55 -23.97 -7.19
C ALA A 256 12.02 -23.58 -5.77
N GLY A 257 12.30 -24.59 -4.93
CA GLY A 257 12.85 -24.35 -3.58
C GLY A 257 14.25 -23.73 -3.60
N THR A 258 15.08 -24.09 -4.59
CA THR A 258 16.42 -23.49 -4.80
C THR A 258 16.30 -22.05 -5.29
N LEU A 259 15.42 -21.81 -6.25
CA LEU A 259 15.14 -20.46 -6.74
C LEU A 259 14.66 -19.55 -5.58
N LYS A 260 13.69 -20.01 -4.79
CA LYS A 260 13.18 -19.24 -3.64
C LYS A 260 14.29 -18.81 -2.67
N LYS A 261 15.27 -19.68 -2.37
CA LYS A 261 16.41 -19.33 -1.53
C LYS A 261 17.29 -18.25 -2.16
N HIS A 262 17.57 -18.36 -3.48
CA HIS A 262 18.32 -17.34 -4.20
C HIS A 262 17.60 -16.00 -4.21
N LEU A 263 16.28 -15.97 -4.46
CA LEU A 263 15.47 -14.76 -4.43
C LEU A 263 15.53 -14.06 -3.06
N GLN A 264 15.42 -14.82 -1.96
CA GLN A 264 15.55 -14.28 -0.61
C GLN A 264 16.94 -13.64 -0.39
N HIS A 265 18.00 -14.25 -0.88
CA HIS A 265 19.35 -13.72 -0.75
C HIS A 265 19.56 -12.46 -1.62
N ILE A 266 19.10 -12.48 -2.87
CA ILE A 266 19.14 -11.33 -3.78
C ILE A 266 18.39 -10.15 -3.17
N TYR A 267 17.16 -10.36 -2.73
CA TYR A 267 16.33 -9.29 -2.14
C TYR A 267 16.97 -8.69 -0.91
N ARG A 268 17.50 -9.52 0.00
CA ARG A 268 18.21 -9.07 1.18
C ARG A 268 19.48 -8.25 0.83
N LYS A 269 20.27 -8.69 -0.16
CA LYS A 269 21.49 -8.03 -0.58
C LYS A 269 21.25 -6.69 -1.28
N LEU A 270 20.15 -6.61 -2.04
CA LEU A 270 19.75 -5.40 -2.75
C LEU A 270 18.91 -4.44 -1.89
N GLY A 271 18.50 -4.88 -0.69
CA GLY A 271 17.63 -4.10 0.20
C GLY A 271 16.23 -3.90 -0.38
N ILE A 272 15.75 -4.89 -1.15
CA ILE A 272 14.41 -4.91 -1.75
C ILE A 272 13.58 -5.99 -1.09
N GLN A 273 12.25 -5.85 -1.15
CA GLN A 273 11.33 -6.77 -0.50
C GLN A 273 10.41 -7.47 -1.48
N ALA A 274 10.26 -6.92 -2.68
CA ALA A 274 9.38 -7.45 -3.69
C ALA A 274 10.03 -7.39 -5.08
N ARG A 275 9.60 -8.31 -5.95
CA ARG A 275 10.12 -8.48 -7.32
C ARG A 275 10.00 -7.21 -8.17
N TRP A 276 8.92 -6.45 -8.02
CA TRP A 276 8.71 -5.22 -8.79
C TRP A 276 9.74 -4.12 -8.49
N GLU A 277 10.35 -4.12 -7.30
CA GLU A 277 11.41 -3.16 -6.98
C GLU A 277 12.67 -3.33 -7.83
N LEU A 278 12.78 -4.47 -8.52
CA LEU A 278 13.83 -4.71 -9.51
C LEU A 278 13.72 -3.75 -10.70
N LEU A 279 12.53 -3.19 -10.98
CA LEU A 279 12.33 -2.22 -12.07
C LEU A 279 13.20 -0.98 -11.94
N ARG A 280 13.60 -0.59 -10.73
CA ARG A 280 14.54 0.53 -10.50
C ARG A 280 15.96 0.24 -11.00
N PHE A 281 16.28 -1.02 -11.27
CA PHE A 281 17.55 -1.46 -11.83
C PHE A 281 17.50 -1.70 -13.35
N LYS A 282 16.28 -1.64 -13.94
CA LYS A 282 16.07 -1.74 -15.39
C LYS A 282 16.34 -0.36 -15.99
N ARG A 283 17.48 -0.22 -16.67
CA ARG A 283 17.84 0.99 -17.44
C ARG A 283 17.26 0.94 -18.83
#